data_b132cc72534b7c5b08dc9e470bcee1c7
#
_entry.id   b132cc72534b7c5b08dc9e470bcee1c7
#
_cell.length_a   1.000
_cell.length_b   1.000
_cell.length_c   1.000
_cell.angle_alpha   90.00
_cell.angle_beta   90.00
_cell.angle_gamma   90.00
#
_symmetry.space_group_name_H-M   'P 1'
#
loop_
_entity.id
_entity.type
_entity.pdbx_description
1 polymer ?
#
loop_
_entity_poly.entity_id
_entity_poly.type
_entity_poly.pdbx_seq_one_letter_code
_entity_poly.pdbx_strand_id
1 'polypeptide(L)'
;AIIMDGNGRWAARRGLPRSSGHKAGVDALRRAVKAAADFGIEYLTIYSFSSENWSRPAAEVSFLLDLLRRFIRQDVAELHRSGVKITVVGSRADLEPGIVSLLDDAERLTRDNAKLNLIVAFNYGSRQEIARAVSAIAKKIESGELSAADVSSDVISCNLDTAGIPDPDLLIRTGGEQRISNFLLWQCAYTEFV
;
A
#
# COMPACT_ATOMS: atom_id res chain seq x y z
N ALA A 1 -4.62 -6.37 -6.50
CA ALA A 1 -4.63 -5.24 -5.55
C ALA A 1 -5.95 -5.19 -4.77
N ILE A 2 -5.95 -4.64 -3.54
CA ILE A 2 -7.15 -4.53 -2.70
C ILE A 2 -7.25 -3.14 -2.07
N ILE A 3 -8.41 -2.49 -2.27
CA ILE A 3 -8.83 -1.31 -1.50
C ILE A 3 -9.74 -1.78 -0.36
N MET A 4 -9.25 -1.68 0.87
CA MET A 4 -9.95 -2.12 2.08
C MET A 4 -10.95 -1.04 2.54
N ASP A 5 -12.19 -1.10 2.03
CA ASP A 5 -13.26 -0.18 2.39
C ASP A 5 -14.43 -0.88 3.11
N GLY A 6 -15.32 -0.07 3.70
CA GLY A 6 -16.54 -0.56 4.37
C GLY A 6 -16.40 -0.90 5.86
N ASN A 7 -15.20 -0.88 6.44
CA ASN A 7 -14.96 -1.25 7.85
C ASN A 7 -15.82 -0.45 8.84
N GLY A 8 -15.95 0.87 8.63
CA GLY A 8 -16.80 1.73 9.46
C GLY A 8 -18.29 1.41 9.32
N ARG A 9 -18.75 1.16 8.09
CA ARG A 9 -20.15 0.77 7.82
C ARG A 9 -20.47 -0.61 8.39
N TRP A 10 -19.53 -1.53 8.31
CA TRP A 10 -19.65 -2.86 8.90
C TRP A 10 -19.85 -2.77 10.43
N ALA A 11 -19.10 -1.92 11.13
CA ALA A 11 -19.24 -1.69 12.56
C ALA A 11 -20.59 -1.01 12.88
N ALA A 12 -20.96 0.05 12.16
CA ALA A 12 -22.20 0.77 12.36
C ALA A 12 -23.44 -0.13 12.23
N ARG A 13 -23.49 -1.04 11.24
CA ARG A 13 -24.57 -2.02 11.06
C ARG A 13 -24.70 -3.00 12.23
N ARG A 14 -23.70 -3.10 13.11
CA ARG A 14 -23.65 -3.96 14.29
C ARG A 14 -23.74 -3.20 15.62
N GLY A 15 -23.98 -1.89 15.56
CA GLY A 15 -23.98 -1.04 16.76
C GLY A 15 -22.62 -0.92 17.43
N LEU A 16 -21.52 -1.19 16.70
CA LEU A 16 -20.16 -1.18 17.21
C LEU A 16 -19.44 0.13 16.87
N PRO A 17 -18.48 0.56 17.68
CA PRO A 17 -17.62 1.69 17.36
C PRO A 17 -16.78 1.40 16.09
N ARG A 18 -16.45 2.45 15.34
CA ARG A 18 -15.69 2.37 14.08
C ARG A 18 -14.36 1.62 14.23
N SER A 19 -13.72 1.77 15.38
CA SER A 19 -12.47 1.05 15.73
C SER A 19 -12.62 -0.48 15.71
N SER A 20 -13.79 -1.02 16.06
CA SER A 20 -14.05 -2.46 15.97
C SER A 20 -14.10 -2.93 14.50
N GLY A 21 -14.61 -2.10 13.59
CA GLY A 21 -14.57 -2.38 12.16
C GLY A 21 -13.15 -2.43 11.60
N HIS A 22 -12.29 -1.50 12.02
CA HIS A 22 -10.88 -1.52 11.61
C HIS A 22 -10.14 -2.76 12.13
N LYS A 23 -10.39 -3.20 13.36
CA LYS A 23 -9.83 -4.46 13.90
C LYS A 23 -10.29 -5.67 13.09
N ALA A 24 -11.59 -5.78 12.81
CA ALA A 24 -12.14 -6.85 11.97
C ALA A 24 -11.55 -6.82 10.55
N GLY A 25 -11.25 -5.63 10.03
CA GLY A 25 -10.55 -5.43 8.75
C GLY A 25 -9.13 -6.02 8.76
N VAL A 26 -8.37 -5.86 9.85
CA VAL A 26 -7.04 -6.48 9.99
C VAL A 26 -7.15 -8.00 10.02
N ASP A 27 -8.14 -8.57 10.71
CA ASP A 27 -8.35 -10.01 10.72
C ASP A 27 -8.75 -10.55 9.33
N ALA A 28 -9.53 -9.78 8.56
CA ALA A 28 -9.83 -10.11 7.17
C ALA A 28 -8.58 -10.04 6.29
N LEU A 29 -7.73 -9.04 6.49
CA LEU A 29 -6.46 -8.91 5.78
C LEU A 29 -5.54 -10.11 6.03
N ARG A 30 -5.39 -10.55 7.28
CA ARG A 30 -4.59 -11.76 7.61
C ARG A 30 -5.06 -12.97 6.81
N ARG A 31 -6.38 -13.20 6.74
CA ARG A 31 -6.96 -14.28 5.94
C ARG A 31 -6.71 -14.11 4.45
N ALA A 32 -6.83 -12.89 3.94
CA ALA A 32 -6.59 -12.59 2.52
C ALA A 32 -5.12 -12.82 2.12
N VAL A 33 -4.17 -12.37 2.95
CA VAL A 33 -2.73 -12.61 2.71
C VAL A 33 -2.41 -14.11 2.72
N LYS A 34 -2.96 -14.84 3.70
CA LYS A 34 -2.78 -16.29 3.75
C LYS A 34 -3.38 -16.98 2.51
N ALA A 35 -4.61 -16.64 2.14
CA ALA A 35 -5.26 -17.20 0.96
C ALA A 35 -4.48 -16.88 -0.32
N ALA A 36 -3.99 -15.65 -0.48
CA ALA A 36 -3.16 -15.27 -1.62
C ALA A 36 -1.90 -16.16 -1.73
N ALA A 37 -1.20 -16.36 -0.61
CA ALA A 37 -0.03 -17.22 -0.57
C ALA A 37 -0.38 -18.71 -0.85
N ASP A 38 -1.53 -19.19 -0.37
CA ASP A 38 -1.99 -20.58 -0.58
C ASP A 38 -2.44 -20.81 -2.03
N PHE A 39 -3.01 -19.79 -2.70
CA PHE A 39 -3.38 -19.84 -4.12
C PHE A 39 -2.21 -19.60 -5.08
N GLY A 40 -1.01 -19.33 -4.58
CA GLY A 40 0.16 -19.08 -5.42
C GLY A 40 0.13 -17.71 -6.10
N ILE A 41 -0.57 -16.72 -5.55
CA ILE A 41 -0.51 -15.33 -6.01
C ILE A 41 0.87 -14.78 -5.68
N GLU A 42 1.56 -14.24 -6.69
CA GLU A 42 2.93 -13.74 -6.53
C GLU A 42 2.98 -12.34 -5.90
N TYR A 43 2.02 -11.47 -6.23
CA TYR A 43 1.97 -10.08 -5.76
C TYR A 43 0.59 -9.73 -5.22
N LEU A 44 0.54 -9.19 -4.01
CA LEU A 44 -0.68 -8.66 -3.40
C LEU A 44 -0.42 -7.24 -2.91
N THR A 45 -1.05 -6.25 -3.53
CA THR A 45 -0.97 -4.85 -3.08
C THR A 45 -2.21 -4.51 -2.25
N ILE A 46 -1.99 -3.93 -1.07
CA ILE A 46 -3.07 -3.49 -0.17
C ILE A 46 -3.01 -1.98 0.06
N TYR A 47 -4.17 -1.31 0.00
CA TYR A 47 -4.28 0.11 0.34
C TYR A 47 -4.53 0.28 1.84
N SER A 48 -3.44 0.44 2.60
CA SER A 48 -3.48 0.48 4.06
C SER A 48 -3.84 1.87 4.59
N PHE A 49 -3.15 2.92 4.08
CA PHE A 49 -3.37 4.30 4.52
C PHE A 49 -3.09 5.27 3.36
N SER A 50 -4.12 6.02 2.95
CA SER A 50 -3.99 7.01 1.88
C SER A 50 -3.45 8.35 2.40
N SER A 51 -2.82 9.14 1.53
CA SER A 51 -2.40 10.50 1.84
C SER A 51 -3.57 11.40 2.28
N GLU A 52 -4.79 11.14 1.80
CA GLU A 52 -6.00 11.85 2.19
C GLU A 52 -6.49 11.49 3.60
N ASN A 53 -6.05 10.36 4.16
CA ASN A 53 -6.47 9.94 5.50
C ASN A 53 -5.98 10.86 6.63
N TRP A 54 -4.94 11.66 6.36
CA TRP A 54 -4.47 12.68 7.31
C TRP A 54 -5.52 13.77 7.59
N SER A 55 -6.48 13.98 6.70
CA SER A 55 -7.59 14.92 6.89
C SER A 55 -8.68 14.41 7.83
N ARG A 56 -8.60 13.16 8.28
CA ARG A 56 -9.54 12.58 9.25
C ARG A 56 -9.34 13.17 10.65
N PRO A 57 -10.34 13.04 11.55
CA PRO A 57 -10.17 13.44 12.94
C PRO A 57 -8.89 12.83 13.54
N ALA A 58 -8.12 13.62 14.30
CA ALA A 58 -6.82 13.22 14.85
C ALA A 58 -6.89 11.92 15.66
N ALA A 59 -7.98 11.72 16.43
CA ALA A 59 -8.20 10.48 17.19
C ALA A 59 -8.32 9.24 16.30
N GLU A 60 -8.93 9.38 15.11
CA GLU A 60 -9.02 8.27 14.14
C GLU A 60 -7.66 7.99 13.50
N VAL A 61 -6.92 9.03 13.12
CA VAL A 61 -5.57 8.90 12.58
C VAL A 61 -4.66 8.19 13.59
N SER A 62 -4.61 8.67 14.84
CA SER A 62 -3.82 8.05 15.91
C SER A 62 -4.18 6.57 16.09
N PHE A 63 -5.48 6.24 16.11
CA PHE A 63 -5.93 4.85 16.21
C PHE A 63 -5.43 3.97 15.03
N LEU A 64 -5.47 4.49 13.79
CA LEU A 64 -5.00 3.76 12.61
C LEU A 64 -3.49 3.54 12.65
N LEU A 65 -2.71 4.53 13.10
CA LEU A 65 -1.27 4.39 13.28
C LEU A 65 -0.93 3.38 14.39
N ASP A 66 -1.68 3.36 15.49
CA ASP A 66 -1.51 2.36 16.54
C ASP A 66 -1.88 0.94 16.06
N LEU A 67 -2.88 0.83 15.19
CA LEU A 67 -3.25 -0.44 14.57
C LEU A 67 -2.12 -0.95 13.65
N LEU A 68 -1.50 -0.07 12.87
CA LEU A 68 -0.31 -0.38 12.06
C LEU A 68 0.85 -0.86 12.96
N ARG A 69 1.16 -0.10 14.03
CA ARG A 69 2.24 -0.48 14.97
C ARG A 69 2.00 -1.88 15.57
N ARG A 70 0.76 -2.19 15.93
CA ARG A 70 0.39 -3.51 16.47
C ARG A 70 0.53 -4.60 15.41
N PHE A 71 0.04 -4.36 14.20
CA PHE A 71 0.17 -5.29 13.08
C PHE A 71 1.65 -5.62 12.83
N ILE A 72 2.50 -4.61 12.69
CA ILE A 72 3.92 -4.84 12.44
C ILE A 72 4.55 -5.67 13.57
N ARG A 73 4.30 -5.32 14.83
CA ARG A 73 4.89 -6.02 15.98
C ARG A 73 4.40 -7.45 16.16
N GLN A 74 3.16 -7.74 15.78
CA GLN A 74 2.52 -9.04 16.04
C GLN A 74 2.58 -9.97 14.84
N ASP A 75 2.41 -9.44 13.63
CA ASP A 75 2.17 -10.25 12.44
C ASP A 75 3.41 -10.41 11.54
N VAL A 76 4.34 -9.45 11.53
CA VAL A 76 5.49 -9.49 10.61
C VAL A 76 6.37 -10.72 10.83
N ALA A 77 6.58 -11.17 12.07
CA ALA A 77 7.33 -12.39 12.34
C ALA A 77 6.65 -13.65 11.79
N GLU A 78 5.32 -13.72 11.78
CA GLU A 78 4.56 -14.81 11.19
C GLU A 78 4.59 -14.75 9.67
N LEU A 79 4.43 -13.56 9.10
CA LEU A 79 4.55 -13.32 7.66
C LEU A 79 5.93 -13.74 7.15
N HIS A 80 6.99 -13.38 7.89
CA HIS A 80 8.35 -13.81 7.57
C HIS A 80 8.48 -15.34 7.56
N ARG A 81 8.01 -16.02 8.62
CA ARG A 81 8.04 -17.50 8.67
C ARG A 81 7.23 -18.15 7.54
N SER A 82 6.19 -17.48 7.08
CA SER A 82 5.34 -17.94 5.96
C SER A 82 5.92 -17.63 4.58
N GLY A 83 7.11 -17.02 4.51
CA GLY A 83 7.79 -16.69 3.25
C GLY A 83 7.24 -15.46 2.55
N VAL A 84 6.50 -14.59 3.24
CA VAL A 84 5.96 -13.35 2.69
C VAL A 84 7.03 -12.27 2.74
N LYS A 85 7.31 -11.63 1.60
CA LYS A 85 8.14 -10.43 1.49
C LYS A 85 7.27 -9.19 1.59
N ILE A 86 7.63 -8.26 2.44
CA ILE A 86 6.93 -6.98 2.60
C ILE A 86 7.72 -5.89 1.86
N THR A 87 6.99 -5.09 1.07
CA THR A 87 7.49 -3.87 0.44
C THR A 87 6.50 -2.75 0.73
N VAL A 88 6.98 -1.59 1.16
CA VAL A 88 6.13 -0.44 1.49
C VAL A 88 6.28 0.63 0.41
N VAL A 89 5.19 0.98 -0.24
CA VAL A 89 5.10 2.08 -1.22
C VAL A 89 4.36 3.27 -0.63
N GLY A 90 4.77 4.47 -1.02
CA GLY A 90 4.23 5.74 -0.51
C GLY A 90 5.31 6.60 0.14
N SER A 91 4.94 7.84 0.49
CA SER A 91 5.88 8.81 1.04
C SER A 91 6.25 8.49 2.49
N ARG A 92 7.55 8.48 2.79
CA ARG A 92 8.07 8.44 4.16
C ARG A 92 8.31 9.83 4.74
N ALA A 93 8.24 10.87 3.88
CA ALA A 93 8.29 12.26 4.34
C ALA A 93 7.12 12.52 5.28
N ASP A 94 7.34 13.32 6.29
CA ASP A 94 6.35 13.74 7.29
C ASP A 94 5.80 12.62 8.19
N LEU A 95 6.35 11.39 8.09
CA LEU A 95 6.05 10.32 9.04
C LEU A 95 6.90 10.46 10.31
N GLU A 96 6.32 10.11 11.45
CA GLU A 96 7.07 10.00 12.70
C GLU A 96 8.25 9.03 12.55
N PRO A 97 9.47 9.37 13.03
CA PRO A 97 10.65 8.50 12.91
C PRO A 97 10.42 7.07 13.43
N GLY A 98 9.61 6.90 14.46
CA GLY A 98 9.25 5.58 15.00
C GLY A 98 8.40 4.72 14.05
N ILE A 99 7.58 5.35 13.18
CA ILE A 99 6.83 4.63 12.13
C ILE A 99 7.78 4.25 11.01
N VAL A 100 8.63 5.16 10.55
CA VAL A 100 9.62 4.89 9.49
C VAL A 100 10.48 3.71 9.88
N SER A 101 11.05 3.70 11.10
CA SER A 101 11.87 2.59 11.60
C SER A 101 11.12 1.26 11.61
N LEU A 102 9.85 1.24 12.03
CA LEU A 102 9.04 0.01 12.02
C LEU A 102 8.80 -0.54 10.62
N LEU A 103 8.57 0.34 9.65
CA LEU A 103 8.38 -0.04 8.25
C LEU A 103 9.69 -0.62 7.68
N ASP A 104 10.81 0.07 7.90
CA ASP A 104 12.15 -0.36 7.45
C ASP A 104 12.56 -1.71 8.07
N ASP A 105 12.24 -1.92 9.36
CA ASP A 105 12.50 -3.18 10.04
C ASP A 105 11.69 -4.34 9.46
N ALA A 106 10.41 -4.09 9.10
CA ALA A 106 9.56 -5.10 8.48
C ALA A 106 10.07 -5.49 7.08
N GLU A 107 10.46 -4.52 6.25
CA GLU A 107 11.05 -4.77 4.93
C GLU A 107 12.38 -5.52 5.05
N ARG A 108 13.26 -5.07 5.95
CA ARG A 108 14.56 -5.71 6.16
C ARG A 108 14.45 -7.16 6.64
N LEU A 109 13.53 -7.44 7.57
CA LEU A 109 13.31 -8.79 8.08
C LEU A 109 12.83 -9.75 7.00
N THR A 110 12.01 -9.25 6.07
CA THR A 110 11.31 -10.09 5.08
C THR A 110 11.95 -10.06 3.69
N ARG A 111 13.04 -9.31 3.49
CA ARG A 111 13.62 -9.01 2.15
C ARG A 111 13.97 -10.23 1.30
N ASP A 112 14.39 -11.32 1.96
CA ASP A 112 14.88 -12.53 1.29
C ASP A 112 13.75 -13.57 1.08
N ASN A 113 12.51 -13.25 1.46
CA ASN A 113 11.35 -14.08 1.23
C ASN A 113 10.87 -13.97 -0.23
N ALA A 114 10.23 -15.04 -0.73
CA ALA A 114 9.84 -15.13 -2.14
C ALA A 114 8.49 -15.82 -2.40
N LYS A 115 7.77 -16.25 -1.37
CA LYS A 115 6.51 -16.98 -1.56
C LYS A 115 5.34 -16.07 -2.00
N LEU A 116 5.28 -14.85 -1.44
CA LEU A 116 4.31 -13.82 -1.77
C LEU A 116 4.97 -12.45 -1.56
N ASN A 117 4.87 -11.57 -2.53
CA ASN A 117 5.25 -10.16 -2.39
C ASN A 117 4.01 -9.39 -1.91
N LEU A 118 4.00 -8.99 -0.63
CA LEU A 118 2.96 -8.14 -0.04
C LEU A 118 3.38 -6.68 -0.13
N ILE A 119 2.75 -5.92 -1.01
CA ILE A 119 2.98 -4.50 -1.19
C ILE A 119 1.99 -3.73 -0.33
N VAL A 120 2.50 -2.94 0.60
CA VAL A 120 1.70 -2.12 1.52
C VAL A 120 1.76 -0.67 1.09
N ALA A 121 0.68 -0.17 0.48
CA ALA A 121 0.55 1.25 0.16
C ALA A 121 0.17 2.01 1.45
N PHE A 122 1.17 2.71 2.01
CA PHE A 122 1.05 3.47 3.25
C PHE A 122 1.50 4.92 3.04
N ASN A 123 0.72 5.87 3.52
CA ASN A 123 0.89 7.29 3.21
C ASN A 123 1.03 7.51 1.68
N TYR A 124 0.18 6.77 0.96
CA TYR A 124 0.24 6.67 -0.49
C TYR A 124 -0.90 7.45 -1.14
N GLY A 125 -0.59 8.04 -2.27
CA GLY A 125 -1.55 8.61 -3.20
C GLY A 125 -0.91 8.65 -4.59
N SER A 126 -1.60 8.12 -5.60
CA SER A 126 -1.01 7.96 -6.93
C SER A 126 -0.67 9.28 -7.60
N ARG A 127 -1.48 10.33 -7.40
CA ARG A 127 -1.14 11.68 -7.90
C ARG A 127 0.16 12.20 -7.31
N GLN A 128 0.37 12.00 -6.01
CA GLN A 128 1.59 12.38 -5.31
C GLN A 128 2.79 11.55 -5.75
N GLU A 129 2.59 10.24 -5.97
CA GLU A 129 3.60 9.35 -6.52
C GLU A 129 4.06 9.81 -7.91
N ILE A 130 3.10 10.05 -8.83
CA ILE A 130 3.40 10.54 -10.18
C ILE A 130 4.13 11.89 -10.14
N ALA A 131 3.71 12.81 -9.26
CA ALA A 131 4.38 14.09 -9.12
C ALA A 131 5.83 13.92 -8.63
N ARG A 132 6.11 13.00 -7.70
CA ARG A 132 7.48 12.67 -7.29
C ARG A 132 8.30 12.06 -8.43
N ALA A 133 7.72 11.14 -9.19
CA ALA A 133 8.37 10.53 -10.35
C ALA A 133 8.75 11.60 -11.40
N VAL A 134 7.83 12.52 -11.73
CA VAL A 134 8.11 13.63 -12.64
C VAL A 134 9.23 14.53 -12.11
N SER A 135 9.22 14.85 -10.80
CA SER A 135 10.29 15.64 -10.18
C SER A 135 11.66 14.93 -10.25
N ALA A 136 11.68 13.60 -10.04
CA ALA A 136 12.91 12.81 -10.17
C ALA A 136 13.44 12.79 -11.60
N ILE A 137 12.55 12.62 -12.58
CA ILE A 137 12.89 12.67 -14.02
C ILE A 137 13.43 14.04 -14.39
N ALA A 138 12.79 15.13 -13.95
CA ALA A 138 13.27 16.49 -14.22
C ALA A 138 14.71 16.70 -13.72
N LYS A 139 15.04 16.23 -12.51
CA LYS A 139 16.41 16.29 -11.96
C LYS A 139 17.41 15.50 -12.80
N LYS A 140 17.03 14.33 -13.32
CA LYS A 140 17.89 13.53 -14.24
C LYS A 140 18.13 14.26 -15.57
N ILE A 141 17.12 15.01 -16.06
CA ILE A 141 17.29 15.84 -17.26
C ILE A 141 18.21 17.02 -16.96
N GLU A 142 18.04 17.71 -15.84
CA GLU A 142 18.90 18.81 -15.43
C GLU A 142 20.37 18.39 -15.23
N SER A 143 20.59 17.18 -14.70
CA SER A 143 21.95 16.61 -14.52
C SER A 143 22.56 16.06 -15.81
N GLY A 144 21.80 15.95 -16.91
CA GLY A 144 22.24 15.38 -18.17
C GLY A 144 22.26 13.84 -18.19
N GLU A 145 21.73 13.18 -17.17
CA GLU A 145 21.59 11.72 -17.13
C GLU A 145 20.50 11.19 -18.07
N LEU A 146 19.52 12.03 -18.42
CA LEU A 146 18.40 11.71 -19.29
C LEU A 146 18.14 12.86 -20.26
N SER A 147 17.88 12.56 -21.55
CA SER A 147 17.35 13.56 -22.45
C SER A 147 15.83 13.69 -22.30
N ALA A 148 15.32 14.91 -22.40
CA ALA A 148 13.86 15.13 -22.40
C ALA A 148 13.15 14.38 -23.55
N ALA A 149 13.84 14.15 -24.66
CA ALA A 149 13.32 13.41 -25.82
C ALA A 149 13.16 11.89 -25.53
N ASP A 150 13.87 11.37 -24.53
CA ASP A 150 13.85 9.94 -24.15
C ASP A 150 12.81 9.61 -23.05
N VAL A 151 12.06 10.62 -22.59
CA VAL A 151 10.99 10.41 -21.60
C VAL A 151 9.85 9.60 -22.24
N SER A 152 9.65 8.38 -21.75
CA SER A 152 8.63 7.44 -22.19
C SER A 152 7.78 6.96 -21.01
N SER A 153 6.72 6.18 -21.26
CA SER A 153 5.95 5.48 -20.24
C SER A 153 6.82 4.59 -19.35
N ASP A 154 7.81 3.92 -19.93
CA ASP A 154 8.73 3.05 -19.21
C ASP A 154 9.64 3.85 -18.27
N VAL A 155 10.13 5.00 -18.73
CA VAL A 155 10.90 5.92 -17.87
C VAL A 155 10.05 6.40 -16.70
N ILE A 156 8.78 6.72 -16.92
CA ILE A 156 7.88 7.09 -15.82
C ILE A 156 7.70 5.92 -14.86
N SER A 157 7.36 4.74 -15.38
CA SER A 157 7.16 3.52 -14.57
C SER A 157 8.38 3.17 -13.72
N CYS A 158 9.59 3.30 -14.25
CA CYS A 158 10.85 3.09 -13.52
C CYS A 158 11.12 4.12 -12.41
N ASN A 159 10.40 5.24 -12.37
CA ASN A 159 10.53 6.26 -11.33
C ASN A 159 9.34 6.31 -10.36
N LEU A 160 8.35 5.42 -10.51
CA LEU A 160 7.26 5.23 -9.55
C LEU A 160 7.75 4.42 -8.33
N ASP A 161 7.02 4.53 -7.21
CA ASP A 161 7.29 3.74 -6.00
C ASP A 161 7.14 2.22 -6.27
N THR A 162 6.40 1.85 -7.30
CA THR A 162 6.15 0.48 -7.74
C THR A 162 7.14 -0.01 -8.81
N ALA A 163 8.26 0.69 -9.04
CA ALA A 163 9.27 0.27 -10.02
C ALA A 163 9.72 -1.18 -9.78
N GLY A 164 9.67 -2.01 -10.82
CA GLY A 164 10.01 -3.45 -10.73
C GLY A 164 8.91 -4.34 -10.15
N ILE A 165 7.75 -3.79 -9.79
CA ILE A 165 6.55 -4.53 -9.40
C ILE A 165 5.60 -4.57 -10.61
N PRO A 166 5.04 -5.74 -10.99
CA PRO A 166 4.11 -5.81 -12.10
C PRO A 166 2.80 -5.06 -11.79
N ASP A 167 2.19 -4.53 -12.84
CA ASP A 167 0.86 -3.92 -12.74
C ASP A 167 -0.18 -4.96 -12.28
N PRO A 168 -1.20 -4.56 -11.51
CA PRO A 168 -2.20 -5.50 -11.02
C PRO A 168 -3.15 -5.94 -12.12
N ASP A 169 -3.36 -7.26 -12.26
CA ASP A 169 -4.40 -7.82 -13.15
C ASP A 169 -5.81 -7.56 -12.60
N LEU A 170 -5.95 -7.55 -11.28
CA LEU A 170 -7.23 -7.42 -10.59
C LEU A 170 -7.14 -6.44 -9.44
N LEU A 171 -8.12 -5.52 -9.36
CA LEU A 171 -8.32 -4.63 -8.21
C LEU A 171 -9.69 -4.91 -7.59
N ILE A 172 -9.67 -5.33 -6.35
CA ILE A 172 -10.87 -5.58 -5.55
C ILE A 172 -11.09 -4.39 -4.61
N ARG A 173 -12.31 -3.82 -4.63
CA ARG A 173 -12.70 -2.84 -3.62
C ARG A 173 -13.86 -3.36 -2.80
N THR A 174 -13.62 -3.62 -1.52
CA THR A 174 -14.67 -4.01 -0.59
C THR A 174 -15.58 -2.82 -0.25
N GLY A 175 -16.85 -3.10 0.14
CA GLY A 175 -17.75 -2.06 0.63
C GLY A 175 -18.74 -1.49 -0.41
N GLY A 176 -18.69 -1.92 -1.68
CA GLY A 176 -19.66 -1.57 -2.72
C GLY A 176 -19.42 -0.22 -3.41
N GLU A 177 -18.30 0.44 -3.17
CA GLU A 177 -17.91 1.66 -3.84
C GLU A 177 -17.13 1.34 -5.15
N GLN A 178 -17.37 2.11 -6.21
CA GLN A 178 -16.81 1.86 -7.56
C GLN A 178 -15.75 2.89 -7.98
N ARG A 179 -15.16 3.63 -7.05
CA ARG A 179 -14.12 4.61 -7.32
C ARG A 179 -12.74 4.10 -6.91
N ILE A 180 -11.69 4.51 -7.62
CA ILE A 180 -10.30 4.09 -7.37
C ILE A 180 -9.64 4.85 -6.21
N SER A 181 -10.14 6.01 -5.82
CA SER A 181 -9.70 6.80 -4.65
C SER A 181 -8.19 7.09 -4.63
N ASN A 182 -7.64 7.56 -5.75
CA ASN A 182 -6.22 7.91 -5.87
C ASN A 182 -5.24 6.75 -5.60
N PHE A 183 -5.68 5.51 -5.85
CA PHE A 183 -4.89 4.30 -5.67
C PHE A 183 -4.41 3.74 -7.01
N LEU A 184 -3.12 3.59 -7.21
CA LEU A 184 -2.48 2.95 -8.37
C LEU A 184 -3.02 3.42 -9.73
N LEU A 185 -3.21 4.74 -9.94
CA LEU A 185 -3.80 5.30 -11.17
C LEU A 185 -3.02 4.91 -12.42
N TRP A 186 -1.69 4.94 -12.34
CA TRP A 186 -0.81 4.59 -13.45
C TRP A 186 -0.85 3.09 -13.71
N GLN A 187 -0.70 2.29 -12.67
CA GLN A 187 -0.57 0.86 -12.70
C GLN A 187 -1.89 0.13 -13.05
N CYS A 188 -3.04 0.78 -12.82
CA CYS A 188 -4.36 0.20 -13.10
C CYS A 188 -4.89 0.47 -14.51
N ALA A 189 -4.04 0.88 -15.46
CA ALA A 189 -4.46 1.22 -16.82
C ALA A 189 -5.17 0.07 -17.56
N TYR A 190 -4.86 -1.18 -17.24
CA TYR A 190 -5.42 -2.40 -17.86
C TYR A 190 -5.98 -3.39 -16.83
N THR A 191 -6.23 -2.93 -15.61
CA THR A 191 -6.68 -3.75 -14.48
C THR A 191 -8.19 -4.01 -14.54
N GLU A 192 -8.62 -5.23 -14.25
CA GLU A 192 -10.03 -5.55 -14.01
C GLU A 192 -10.46 -5.11 -12.60
N PHE A 193 -11.70 -4.60 -12.48
CA PHE A 193 -12.25 -4.05 -11.24
C PHE A 193 -13.43 -4.86 -10.72
N VAL A 194 -13.37 -5.22 -9.43
CA VAL A 194 -14.45 -5.93 -8.71
C VAL A 194 -14.78 -5.24 -7.39
#